data_aa3fd8f70bb39860f9d627e8b83fbf4a
#
_entry.id   aa3fd8f70bb39860f9d627e8b83fbf4a
#
_cell.length_a   1.000
_cell.length_b   1.000
_cell.length_c   1.000
_cell.angle_alpha   90.00
_cell.angle_beta   90.00
_cell.angle_gamma   90.00
#
_symmetry.space_group_name_H-M   'P 1'
#
loop_
_entity.id
_entity.type
_entity.pdbx_description
1 polymer ?
#
loop_
_entity_poly.entity_id
_entity_poly.type
_entity_poly.pdbx_seq_one_letter_code
_entity_poly.pdbx_strand_id
1 'polypeptide(L)'
;NLTMQSGANVEGASNLSTYLNDDDVEIKPVSINENLWIIPGSTALDEDAHNIELSIEDDINGATHYLADILKKIENSYNYILIDSAPGSGAILVNVIVAADKLIVPIADKFSITGAKKLTQMIKANHKTIEGKYLLTKQTKFGVSKQIREMLTTQSPDALFHTSIRQCEDLNKSAALSQSIFVFSPKSNGAEDYMSLAKEIIGSKKD
;
A
#
# COMPACT_ATOMS: atom_id res chain seq x y z
N ASN A 1 9.95 -3.92 -5.17
CA ASN A 1 9.90 -2.47 -5.11
C ASN A 1 9.01 -1.96 -6.24
N LEU A 2 7.94 -1.24 -5.89
CA LEU A 2 6.92 -0.73 -6.82
C LEU A 2 7.54 0.11 -7.95
N THR A 3 8.51 0.97 -7.62
CA THR A 3 9.21 1.81 -8.60
C THR A 3 9.83 0.98 -9.73
N MET A 4 10.52 -0.10 -9.40
CA MET A 4 11.14 -0.99 -10.41
C MET A 4 10.09 -1.74 -11.23
N GLN A 5 9.00 -2.15 -10.59
CA GLN A 5 7.93 -2.91 -11.25
C GLN A 5 7.00 -2.05 -12.09
N SER A 6 6.97 -0.74 -11.86
CA SER A 6 6.10 0.19 -12.61
C SER A 6 6.52 0.36 -14.07
N GLY A 7 7.77 0.03 -14.41
CA GLY A 7 8.35 0.29 -15.73
C GLY A 7 8.58 1.79 -16.04
N ALA A 8 8.38 2.66 -15.05
CA ALA A 8 8.61 4.09 -15.23
C ALA A 8 10.09 4.42 -15.42
N ASN A 9 10.42 5.30 -16.35
CA ASN A 9 11.74 5.90 -16.39
C ASN A 9 11.82 7.00 -15.32
N VAL A 10 12.51 6.69 -14.22
CA VAL A 10 12.68 7.59 -13.07
C VAL A 10 14.06 8.20 -12.98
N GLU A 11 14.87 8.07 -14.02
CA GLU A 11 16.22 8.65 -14.07
C GLU A 11 16.14 10.18 -13.96
N GLY A 12 16.85 10.75 -12.99
CA GLY A 12 16.84 12.19 -12.74
C GLY A 12 15.56 12.76 -12.12
N ALA A 13 14.56 11.93 -11.84
CA ALA A 13 13.34 12.37 -11.17
C ALA A 13 13.56 12.50 -9.66
N SER A 14 12.92 13.52 -9.05
CA SER A 14 12.82 13.60 -7.60
C SER A 14 12.02 12.42 -7.06
N ASN A 15 12.40 11.95 -5.89
CA ASN A 15 11.80 10.79 -5.24
C ASN A 15 11.25 11.16 -3.86
N LEU A 16 10.61 10.22 -3.17
CA LEU A 16 9.97 10.49 -1.87
C LEU A 16 10.97 11.03 -0.84
N SER A 17 12.21 10.54 -0.81
CA SER A 17 13.27 11.05 0.08
C SER A 17 13.57 12.53 -0.19
N THR A 18 13.60 12.95 -1.46
CA THR A 18 13.77 14.37 -1.83
C THR A 18 12.67 15.24 -1.19
N TYR A 19 11.41 14.80 -1.27
CA TYR A 19 10.27 15.54 -0.74
C TYR A 19 10.15 15.49 0.78
N LEU A 20 10.71 14.48 1.43
CA LEU A 20 10.77 14.39 2.88
C LEU A 20 11.81 15.35 3.48
N ASN A 21 12.85 15.66 2.73
CA ASN A 21 13.99 16.47 3.20
C ASN A 21 13.97 17.92 2.73
N ASP A 22 13.09 18.29 1.81
CA ASP A 22 13.04 19.65 1.25
C ASP A 22 11.57 20.03 0.91
N ASP A 23 11.02 20.88 1.77
CA ASP A 23 9.63 21.37 1.66
C ASP A 23 9.40 22.33 0.50
N ASP A 24 10.47 22.96 -0.01
CA ASP A 24 10.40 23.95 -1.09
C ASP A 24 10.39 23.27 -2.49
N VAL A 25 10.71 21.98 -2.56
CA VAL A 25 10.68 21.23 -3.82
C VAL A 25 9.24 20.97 -4.26
N GLU A 26 8.91 21.42 -5.47
CA GLU A 26 7.63 21.14 -6.10
C GLU A 26 7.48 19.63 -6.37
N ILE A 27 6.37 19.04 -5.88
CA ILE A 27 6.11 17.62 -6.07
C ILE A 27 5.70 17.36 -7.52
N LYS A 28 6.53 16.59 -8.22
CA LYS A 28 6.36 16.24 -9.63
C LYS A 28 6.35 14.72 -9.82
N PRO A 29 5.19 14.06 -9.66
CA PRO A 29 5.09 12.62 -9.93
C PRO A 29 5.44 12.29 -11.39
N VAL A 30 6.14 11.19 -11.60
CA VAL A 30 6.52 10.69 -12.93
C VAL A 30 5.33 10.01 -13.58
N SER A 31 4.97 10.41 -14.80
CA SER A 31 3.89 9.77 -15.55
C SER A 31 4.30 8.38 -16.04
N ILE A 32 3.45 7.38 -15.78
CA ILE A 32 3.56 6.04 -16.38
C ILE A 32 2.67 5.95 -17.62
N ASN A 33 1.46 6.51 -17.53
CA ASN A 33 0.51 6.65 -18.63
C ASN A 33 -0.45 7.81 -18.35
N GLU A 34 -1.45 8.00 -19.17
CA GLU A 34 -2.42 9.11 -19.06
C GLU A 34 -3.22 9.15 -17.74
N ASN A 35 -3.32 8.01 -17.02
CA ASN A 35 -4.12 7.88 -15.80
C ASN A 35 -3.30 7.39 -14.59
N LEU A 36 -2.00 7.23 -14.73
CA LEU A 36 -1.15 6.67 -13.67
C LEU A 36 0.17 7.42 -13.58
N TRP A 37 0.48 7.88 -12.37
CA TRP A 37 1.74 8.53 -12.02
C TRP A 37 2.36 7.83 -10.82
N ILE A 38 3.65 8.00 -10.63
CA ILE A 38 4.39 7.46 -9.50
C ILE A 38 5.29 8.52 -8.87
N ILE A 39 5.33 8.57 -7.55
CA ILE A 39 6.44 9.15 -6.79
C ILE A 39 7.41 8.01 -6.51
N PRO A 40 8.62 8.03 -7.06
CA PRO A 40 9.58 6.95 -6.85
C PRO A 40 10.01 6.86 -5.40
N GLY A 41 10.21 5.64 -4.90
CA GLY A 41 10.96 5.40 -3.67
C GLY A 41 12.47 5.43 -3.94
N SER A 42 13.25 5.56 -2.88
CA SER A 42 14.71 5.54 -2.94
C SER A 42 15.31 4.64 -1.86
N THR A 43 16.57 4.29 -1.99
CA THR A 43 17.34 3.59 -0.93
C THR A 43 17.66 4.50 0.25
N ALA A 44 17.56 5.82 0.09
CA ALA A 44 17.74 6.79 1.16
C ALA A 44 16.58 6.79 2.18
N LEU A 45 15.43 6.17 1.85
CA LEU A 45 14.30 6.09 2.78
C LEU A 45 14.63 5.38 4.10
N ASP A 46 15.63 4.51 4.14
CA ASP A 46 16.07 3.88 5.40
C ASP A 46 16.76 4.89 6.31
N GLU A 47 17.55 5.82 5.75
CA GLU A 47 18.18 6.93 6.47
C GLU A 47 17.12 7.97 6.88
N ASP A 48 16.20 8.31 6.00
CA ASP A 48 15.08 9.20 6.32
C ASP A 48 14.24 8.65 7.47
N ALA A 49 13.96 7.34 7.48
CA ALA A 49 13.24 6.68 8.57
C ALA A 49 13.96 6.89 9.92
N HIS A 50 15.27 6.72 9.93
CA HIS A 50 16.08 6.92 11.13
C HIS A 50 16.06 8.39 11.59
N ASN A 51 16.20 9.34 10.67
CA ASN A 51 16.15 10.78 10.98
C ASN A 51 14.77 11.18 11.53
N ILE A 52 13.69 10.65 10.96
CA ILE A 52 12.32 10.86 11.46
C ILE A 52 12.18 10.26 12.87
N GLU A 53 12.72 9.07 13.14
CA GLU A 53 12.71 8.48 14.49
C GLU A 53 13.42 9.33 15.51
N LEU A 54 14.56 9.92 15.18
CA LEU A 54 15.27 10.84 16.07
C LEU A 54 14.48 12.13 16.34
N SER A 55 13.76 12.65 15.36
CA SER A 55 12.96 13.88 15.51
C SER A 55 11.68 13.69 16.33
N ILE A 56 11.23 12.44 16.57
CA ILE A 56 10.05 12.15 17.41
C ILE A 56 10.23 12.64 18.85
N GLU A 57 11.44 12.63 19.38
CA GLU A 57 11.73 13.10 20.75
C GLU A 57 11.50 14.62 20.89
N ASP A 58 11.75 15.37 19.83
CA ASP A 58 11.60 16.84 19.81
C ASP A 58 10.21 17.28 19.39
N ASP A 59 9.62 16.68 18.34
CA ASP A 59 8.29 16.97 17.81
C ASP A 59 7.60 15.72 17.27
N ILE A 60 6.85 15.03 18.13
CA ILE A 60 6.11 13.82 17.74
C ILE A 60 5.06 14.09 16.67
N ASN A 61 4.40 15.23 16.67
CA ASN A 61 3.34 15.54 15.70
C ASN A 61 3.94 15.83 14.33
N GLY A 62 4.96 16.68 14.22
CA GLY A 62 5.68 16.91 12.97
C GLY A 62 6.24 15.62 12.41
N ALA A 63 7.01 14.89 13.23
CA ALA A 63 7.66 13.65 12.81
C ALA A 63 6.71 12.56 12.29
N THR A 64 5.45 12.56 12.70
CA THR A 64 4.46 11.56 12.25
C THR A 64 3.60 12.02 11.06
N HIS A 65 3.69 13.27 10.64
CA HIS A 65 2.82 13.86 9.61
C HIS A 65 3.54 14.20 8.30
N TYR A 66 4.84 14.02 8.18
CA TYR A 66 5.60 14.37 6.96
C TYR A 66 4.95 13.84 5.66
N LEU A 67 4.57 12.57 5.63
CA LEU A 67 3.93 12.01 4.44
C LEU A 67 2.54 12.61 4.18
N ALA A 68 1.76 12.84 5.23
CA ALA A 68 0.44 13.46 5.09
C ALA A 68 0.56 14.88 4.52
N ASP A 69 1.54 15.66 4.98
CA ASP A 69 1.76 17.04 4.51
C ASP A 69 2.24 17.07 3.04
N ILE A 70 3.11 16.12 2.64
CA ILE A 70 3.49 15.94 1.24
C ILE A 70 2.26 15.63 0.37
N LEU A 71 1.45 14.64 0.77
CA LEU A 71 0.31 14.20 -0.02
C LEU A 71 -0.78 15.26 -0.11
N LYS A 72 -0.98 16.07 0.93
CA LYS A 72 -1.92 17.19 0.93
C LYS A 72 -1.62 18.21 -0.17
N LYS A 73 -0.35 18.39 -0.55
CA LYS A 73 0.04 19.32 -1.64
C LYS A 73 -0.49 18.86 -3.01
N ILE A 74 -0.81 17.56 -3.18
CA ILE A 74 -1.21 16.95 -4.46
C ILE A 74 -2.56 16.23 -4.43
N GLU A 75 -3.22 16.06 -3.29
CA GLU A 75 -4.44 15.25 -3.13
C GLU A 75 -5.57 15.63 -4.08
N ASN A 76 -5.73 16.93 -4.38
CA ASN A 76 -6.77 17.42 -5.28
C ASN A 76 -6.52 17.12 -6.77
N SER A 77 -5.32 16.64 -7.12
CA SER A 77 -4.95 16.30 -8.49
C SER A 77 -5.25 14.85 -8.87
N TYR A 78 -5.57 14.00 -7.89
CA TYR A 78 -5.74 12.57 -8.08
C TYR A 78 -7.02 12.05 -7.43
N ASN A 79 -7.68 11.09 -8.08
CA ASN A 79 -8.86 10.43 -7.51
C ASN A 79 -8.48 9.42 -6.41
N TYR A 80 -7.30 8.83 -6.52
CA TYR A 80 -6.74 7.85 -5.58
C TYR A 80 -5.23 8.03 -5.48
N ILE A 81 -4.71 7.92 -4.27
CA ILE A 81 -3.28 7.83 -3.98
C ILE A 81 -3.05 6.48 -3.30
N LEU A 82 -2.22 5.63 -3.90
CA LEU A 82 -1.87 4.32 -3.36
C LEU A 82 -0.47 4.40 -2.74
N ILE A 83 -0.35 4.04 -1.47
CA ILE A 83 0.92 4.02 -0.75
C ILE A 83 1.35 2.57 -0.58
N ASP A 84 2.45 2.18 -1.26
CA ASP A 84 3.10 0.89 -1.08
C ASP A 84 4.16 1.02 0.02
N SER A 85 3.92 0.40 1.15
CA SER A 85 4.83 0.44 2.30
C SER A 85 5.62 -0.85 2.45
N ALA A 86 6.89 -0.73 2.82
CA ALA A 86 7.68 -1.88 3.22
C ALA A 86 7.07 -2.54 4.48
N PRO A 87 7.18 -3.88 4.62
CA PRO A 87 6.81 -4.54 5.85
C PRO A 87 7.77 -4.11 6.97
N GLY A 88 7.21 -3.76 8.13
CA GLY A 88 8.05 -3.35 9.26
C GLY A 88 7.27 -2.66 10.37
N SER A 89 8.02 -2.04 11.24
CA SER A 89 7.55 -1.15 12.30
C SER A 89 8.53 0.04 12.34
N GLY A 90 8.07 1.23 12.64
CA GLY A 90 8.91 2.41 12.73
C GLY A 90 8.23 3.65 12.17
N ALA A 91 8.96 4.74 12.12
CA ALA A 91 8.43 6.06 11.79
C ALA A 91 7.76 6.13 10.40
N ILE A 92 8.31 5.47 9.40
CA ILE A 92 7.72 5.44 8.05
C ILE A 92 6.33 4.78 8.08
N LEU A 93 6.16 3.65 8.77
CA LEU A 93 4.85 3.00 8.86
C LEU A 93 3.84 3.86 9.62
N VAL A 94 4.27 4.58 10.66
CA VAL A 94 3.42 5.54 11.37
C VAL A 94 2.98 6.65 10.42
N ASN A 95 3.89 7.23 9.64
CA ASN A 95 3.57 8.24 8.63
C ASN A 95 2.57 7.71 7.59
N VAL A 96 2.72 6.47 7.11
CA VAL A 96 1.75 5.82 6.21
C VAL A 96 0.38 5.70 6.86
N ILE A 97 0.31 5.24 8.12
CA ILE A 97 -0.95 5.12 8.86
C ILE A 97 -1.61 6.49 9.04
N VAL A 98 -0.83 7.51 9.37
CA VAL A 98 -1.34 8.88 9.55
C VAL A 98 -1.85 9.47 8.24
N ALA A 99 -1.16 9.26 7.14
CA ALA A 99 -1.52 9.78 5.82
C ALA A 99 -2.71 9.06 5.17
N ALA A 100 -2.93 7.78 5.48
CA ALA A 100 -3.93 6.96 4.78
C ALA A 100 -5.36 7.19 5.30
N ASP A 101 -6.35 7.19 4.42
CA ASP A 101 -7.78 7.14 4.75
C ASP A 101 -8.27 5.71 4.92
N LYS A 102 -7.70 4.78 4.14
CA LYS A 102 -8.05 3.36 4.14
C LYS A 102 -6.80 2.49 4.10
N LEU A 103 -6.86 1.34 4.76
CA LEU A 103 -5.79 0.35 4.74
C LEU A 103 -6.27 -0.94 4.08
N ILE A 104 -5.46 -1.44 3.15
CA ILE A 104 -5.62 -2.79 2.60
C ILE A 104 -4.51 -3.65 3.20
N VAL A 105 -4.90 -4.71 3.92
CA VAL A 105 -3.96 -5.59 4.62
C VAL A 105 -3.94 -6.96 3.94
N PRO A 106 -2.93 -7.26 3.09
CA PRO A 106 -2.84 -8.53 2.40
C PRO A 106 -2.57 -9.68 3.37
N ILE A 107 -3.37 -10.74 3.28
CA ILE A 107 -3.24 -11.97 4.08
C ILE A 107 -3.02 -13.16 3.15
N ALA A 108 -1.81 -13.67 3.12
CA ALA A 108 -1.44 -14.85 2.32
C ALA A 108 -1.32 -16.12 3.17
N ASP A 109 -0.89 -15.98 4.42
CA ASP A 109 -0.51 -17.07 5.33
C ASP A 109 -0.74 -16.70 6.81
N LYS A 110 -0.38 -17.61 7.71
CA LYS A 110 -0.51 -17.38 9.17
C LYS A 110 0.42 -16.28 9.69
N PHE A 111 1.57 -16.04 9.06
CA PHE A 111 2.50 -14.98 9.48
C PHE A 111 1.93 -13.60 9.15
N SER A 112 1.25 -13.46 8.01
CA SER A 112 0.54 -12.25 7.62
C SER A 112 -0.53 -11.84 8.66
N ILE A 113 -1.21 -12.80 9.29
CA ILE A 113 -2.19 -12.53 10.37
C ILE A 113 -1.50 -11.93 11.58
N THR A 114 -0.31 -12.42 11.94
CA THR A 114 0.47 -11.86 13.05
C THR A 114 0.90 -10.43 12.77
N GLY A 115 1.34 -10.14 11.55
CA GLY A 115 1.63 -8.77 11.08
C GLY A 115 0.41 -7.86 11.15
N ALA A 116 -0.75 -8.34 10.69
CA ALA A 116 -2.01 -7.60 10.74
C ALA A 116 -2.44 -7.24 12.19
N LYS A 117 -2.23 -8.14 13.15
CA LYS A 117 -2.51 -7.85 14.57
C LYS A 117 -1.61 -6.73 15.11
N LYS A 118 -0.30 -6.76 14.80
CA LYS A 118 0.64 -5.69 15.18
C LYS A 118 0.22 -4.35 14.57
N LEU A 119 -0.13 -4.35 13.28
CA LEU A 119 -0.61 -3.15 12.59
C LEU A 119 -1.87 -2.58 13.28
N THR A 120 -2.83 -3.42 13.64
CA THR A 120 -4.04 -3.00 14.38
C THR A 120 -3.69 -2.37 15.73
N GLN A 121 -2.70 -2.89 16.44
CA GLN A 121 -2.22 -2.31 17.70
C GLN A 121 -1.58 -0.92 17.47
N MET A 122 -0.77 -0.77 16.42
CA MET A 122 -0.16 0.52 16.07
C MET A 122 -1.21 1.57 15.70
N ILE A 123 -2.23 1.20 14.92
CA ILE A 123 -3.35 2.10 14.57
C ILE A 123 -4.05 2.60 15.84
N LYS A 124 -4.35 1.70 16.77
CA LYS A 124 -4.98 2.07 18.05
C LYS A 124 -4.09 2.96 18.91
N ALA A 125 -2.80 2.70 18.95
CA ALA A 125 -1.83 3.50 19.72
C ALA A 125 -1.71 4.94 19.20
N ASN A 126 -1.88 5.15 17.89
CA ASN A 126 -1.86 6.48 17.27
C ASN A 126 -3.23 7.17 17.27
N HIS A 127 -4.22 6.65 18.00
CA HIS A 127 -5.57 7.22 18.15
C HIS A 127 -6.28 7.53 16.83
N LYS A 128 -5.84 6.94 15.72
CA LYS A 128 -6.45 7.17 14.41
C LYS A 128 -7.59 6.17 14.18
N THR A 129 -8.73 6.70 13.77
CA THR A 129 -9.82 5.88 13.23
C THR A 129 -9.61 5.75 11.72
N ILE A 130 -9.14 4.59 11.28
CA ILE A 130 -8.91 4.29 9.86
C ILE A 130 -9.65 3.01 9.50
N GLU A 131 -10.33 3.00 8.36
CA GLU A 131 -10.96 1.81 7.83
C GLU A 131 -9.88 0.86 7.29
N GLY A 132 -9.70 -0.29 7.94
CA GLY A 132 -8.78 -1.34 7.50
C GLY A 132 -9.54 -2.58 7.06
N LYS A 133 -9.25 -3.09 5.84
CA LYS A 133 -9.81 -4.35 5.35
C LYS A 133 -8.71 -5.36 5.01
N TYR A 134 -8.97 -6.60 5.37
CA TYR A 134 -8.13 -7.74 5.01
C TYR A 134 -8.42 -8.19 3.59
N LEU A 135 -7.38 -8.32 2.78
CA LEU A 135 -7.44 -8.90 1.45
C LEU A 135 -6.79 -10.28 1.45
N LEU A 136 -7.58 -11.32 1.26
CA LEU A 136 -7.04 -12.67 1.10
C LEU A 136 -6.30 -12.78 -0.23
N THR A 137 -5.00 -13.12 -0.18
CA THR A 137 -4.15 -13.26 -1.37
C THR A 137 -3.56 -14.67 -1.46
N LYS A 138 -3.05 -15.05 -2.63
CA LYS A 138 -2.49 -16.39 -2.90
C LYS A 138 -3.43 -17.52 -2.50
N GLN A 139 -4.73 -17.32 -2.71
CA GLN A 139 -5.75 -18.26 -2.26
C GLN A 139 -5.78 -19.53 -3.10
N THR A 140 -5.82 -20.66 -2.41
CA THR A 140 -6.05 -21.99 -2.99
C THR A 140 -7.36 -22.56 -2.45
N LYS A 141 -7.90 -23.59 -3.12
CA LYS A 141 -9.15 -24.24 -2.71
C LYS A 141 -9.04 -25.07 -1.43
N PHE A 142 -7.82 -25.42 -1.03
CA PHE A 142 -7.55 -26.38 0.04
C PHE A 142 -6.49 -25.88 1.02
N GLY A 143 -6.31 -26.62 2.12
CA GLY A 143 -5.23 -26.42 3.07
C GLY A 143 -5.37 -25.15 3.92
N VAL A 144 -4.23 -24.51 4.17
CA VAL A 144 -4.12 -23.36 5.08
C VAL A 144 -4.94 -22.16 4.58
N SER A 145 -5.02 -21.93 3.29
CA SER A 145 -5.82 -20.83 2.71
C SER A 145 -7.29 -20.93 3.08
N LYS A 146 -7.86 -22.15 3.04
CA LYS A 146 -9.25 -22.37 3.44
C LYS A 146 -9.46 -22.08 4.92
N GLN A 147 -8.58 -22.57 5.80
CA GLN A 147 -8.65 -22.33 7.23
C GLN A 147 -8.57 -20.85 7.59
N ILE A 148 -7.66 -20.09 6.94
CA ILE A 148 -7.52 -18.64 7.14
C ILE A 148 -8.80 -17.93 6.72
N ARG A 149 -9.36 -18.27 5.57
CA ARG A 149 -10.61 -17.70 5.08
C ARG A 149 -11.75 -17.93 6.09
N GLU A 150 -11.98 -19.18 6.52
CA GLU A 150 -13.02 -19.54 7.46
C GLU A 150 -12.87 -18.79 8.79
N MET A 151 -11.64 -18.70 9.31
CA MET A 151 -11.33 -17.98 10.53
C MET A 151 -11.66 -16.48 10.40
N LEU A 152 -11.19 -15.81 9.35
CA LEU A 152 -11.42 -14.37 9.17
C LEU A 152 -12.88 -14.05 8.86
N THR A 153 -13.57 -14.88 8.08
CA THR A 153 -15.02 -14.73 7.83
C THR A 153 -15.82 -14.83 9.10
N THR A 154 -15.39 -15.67 10.07
CA THR A 154 -16.10 -15.82 11.33
C THR A 154 -15.73 -14.71 12.34
N GLN A 155 -14.46 -14.33 12.41
CA GLN A 155 -13.96 -13.41 13.46
C GLN A 155 -14.08 -11.93 13.07
N SER A 156 -14.03 -11.61 11.77
CA SER A 156 -13.99 -10.23 11.29
C SER A 156 -14.65 -10.11 9.91
N PRO A 157 -15.93 -10.48 9.75
CA PRO A 157 -16.59 -10.48 8.44
C PRO A 157 -16.61 -9.11 7.79
N ASP A 158 -16.87 -8.06 8.55
CA ASP A 158 -16.98 -6.68 8.05
C ASP A 158 -15.62 -6.08 7.64
N ALA A 159 -14.54 -6.61 8.22
CA ALA A 159 -13.17 -6.19 7.90
C ALA A 159 -12.54 -7.02 6.76
N LEU A 160 -13.30 -7.84 6.05
CA LEU A 160 -12.80 -8.66 4.96
C LEU A 160 -13.35 -8.17 3.62
N PHE A 161 -12.48 -8.03 2.62
CA PHE A 161 -12.94 -7.84 1.24
C PHE A 161 -13.73 -9.06 0.76
N HIS A 162 -14.81 -8.84 0.02
CA HIS A 162 -15.52 -9.92 -0.67
C HIS A 162 -14.64 -10.58 -1.72
N THR A 163 -13.87 -9.76 -2.43
CA THR A 163 -12.87 -10.20 -3.40
C THR A 163 -11.68 -10.84 -2.70
N SER A 164 -11.13 -11.88 -3.31
CA SER A 164 -9.86 -12.49 -2.91
C SER A 164 -9.01 -12.78 -4.14
N ILE A 165 -7.68 -12.68 -3.99
CA ILE A 165 -6.75 -12.93 -5.09
C ILE A 165 -6.32 -14.40 -5.04
N ARG A 166 -6.70 -15.16 -6.07
CA ARG A 166 -6.30 -16.56 -6.23
C ARG A 166 -4.80 -16.67 -6.50
N GLN A 167 -4.23 -17.79 -6.11
CA GLN A 167 -2.86 -18.12 -6.53
C GLN A 167 -2.84 -18.23 -8.06
N CYS A 168 -1.97 -17.45 -8.69
CA CYS A 168 -1.89 -17.34 -10.14
C CYS A 168 -0.44 -17.15 -10.56
N GLU A 169 0.06 -18.09 -11.36
CA GLU A 169 1.45 -18.06 -11.83
C GLU A 169 1.72 -16.89 -12.78
N ASP A 170 0.70 -16.45 -13.53
CA ASP A 170 0.83 -15.31 -14.43
C ASP A 170 1.11 -14.00 -13.66
N LEU A 171 0.65 -13.87 -12.40
CA LEU A 171 1.01 -12.74 -11.55
C LEU A 171 2.50 -12.72 -11.23
N ASN A 172 3.10 -13.89 -10.93
CA ASN A 172 4.54 -14.00 -10.69
C ASN A 172 5.33 -13.66 -11.95
N LYS A 173 4.91 -14.17 -13.10
CA LYS A 173 5.55 -13.90 -14.40
C LYS A 173 5.46 -12.44 -14.82
N SER A 174 4.28 -11.82 -14.67
CA SER A 174 4.07 -10.40 -14.99
C SER A 174 4.95 -9.51 -14.12
N ALA A 175 5.04 -9.81 -12.82
CA ALA A 175 5.91 -9.08 -11.89
C ALA A 175 7.40 -9.23 -12.25
N ALA A 176 7.85 -10.44 -12.62
CA ALA A 176 9.24 -10.69 -13.04
C ALA A 176 9.61 -9.93 -14.32
N LEU A 177 8.63 -9.67 -15.19
CA LEU A 177 8.81 -8.91 -16.44
C LEU A 177 8.52 -7.40 -16.28
N SER A 178 8.23 -6.93 -15.07
CA SER A 178 7.80 -5.55 -14.81
C SER A 178 6.64 -5.10 -15.71
N GLN A 179 5.70 -6.02 -15.95
CA GLN A 179 4.50 -5.77 -16.76
C GLN A 179 3.24 -5.88 -15.92
N SER A 180 2.26 -5.04 -16.20
CA SER A 180 0.93 -5.19 -15.60
C SER A 180 0.31 -6.52 -16.02
N ILE A 181 -0.38 -7.20 -15.09
CA ILE A 181 -1.14 -8.42 -15.39
C ILE A 181 -2.19 -8.20 -16.47
N PHE A 182 -2.73 -6.99 -16.56
CA PHE A 182 -3.72 -6.61 -17.58
C PHE A 182 -3.14 -6.52 -19.00
N VAL A 183 -1.82 -6.35 -19.11
CA VAL A 183 -1.09 -6.37 -20.38
C VAL A 183 -0.55 -7.78 -20.64
N PHE A 184 0.07 -8.40 -19.62
CA PHE A 184 0.72 -9.69 -19.74
C PHE A 184 -0.26 -10.85 -19.99
N SER A 185 -1.33 -10.93 -19.17
CA SER A 185 -2.32 -12.01 -19.26
C SER A 185 -3.71 -11.50 -18.85
N PRO A 186 -4.37 -10.71 -19.72
CA PRO A 186 -5.61 -9.99 -19.39
C PRO A 186 -6.81 -10.91 -19.09
N LYS A 187 -6.74 -12.19 -19.49
CA LYS A 187 -7.78 -13.21 -19.25
C LYS A 187 -7.45 -14.16 -18.11
N SER A 188 -6.36 -13.91 -17.39
CA SER A 188 -5.97 -14.76 -16.25
C SER A 188 -6.86 -14.52 -15.03
N ASN A 189 -6.90 -15.52 -14.16
CA ASN A 189 -7.57 -15.39 -12.86
C ASN A 189 -7.02 -14.19 -12.06
N GLY A 190 -5.72 -13.90 -12.17
CA GLY A 190 -5.11 -12.75 -11.51
C GLY A 190 -5.66 -11.42 -12.01
N ALA A 191 -5.82 -11.25 -13.33
CA ALA A 191 -6.41 -10.04 -13.91
C ALA A 191 -7.89 -9.88 -13.50
N GLU A 192 -8.67 -10.97 -13.53
CA GLU A 192 -10.07 -10.99 -13.11
C GLU A 192 -10.22 -10.58 -11.63
N ASP A 193 -9.40 -11.16 -10.75
CA ASP A 193 -9.48 -10.91 -9.31
C ASP A 193 -9.09 -9.46 -8.96
N TYR A 194 -8.01 -8.92 -9.55
CA TYR A 194 -7.62 -7.53 -9.33
C TYR A 194 -8.62 -6.54 -9.92
N MET A 195 -9.25 -6.85 -11.05
CA MET A 195 -10.34 -6.02 -11.59
C MET A 195 -11.55 -6.01 -10.65
N SER A 196 -11.89 -7.16 -10.06
CA SER A 196 -12.97 -7.27 -9.09
C SER A 196 -12.68 -6.49 -7.81
N LEU A 197 -11.42 -6.57 -7.31
CA LEU A 197 -10.96 -5.78 -6.18
C LEU A 197 -11.06 -4.28 -6.46
N ALA A 198 -10.61 -3.83 -7.62
CA ALA A 198 -10.70 -2.42 -8.01
C ALA A 198 -12.16 -1.92 -8.01
N LYS A 199 -13.09 -2.72 -8.56
CA LYS A 199 -14.52 -2.38 -8.55
C LYS A 199 -15.09 -2.32 -7.13
N GLU A 200 -14.67 -3.22 -6.24
CA GLU A 200 -15.10 -3.23 -4.84
C GLU A 200 -14.60 -1.99 -4.09
N ILE A 201 -13.34 -1.59 -4.30
CA ILE A 201 -12.76 -0.38 -3.70
C ILE A 201 -13.48 0.88 -4.20
N ILE A 202 -13.71 0.99 -5.52
CA ILE A 202 -14.38 2.14 -6.13
C ILE A 202 -15.86 2.19 -5.71
N GLY A 203 -16.54 1.06 -5.68
CA GLY A 203 -17.96 0.97 -5.28
C GLY A 203 -18.21 1.30 -3.81
N SER A 204 -17.22 1.13 -2.94
CA SER A 204 -17.32 1.50 -1.52
C SER A 204 -17.23 3.01 -1.26
N LYS A 205 -17.06 3.85 -2.29
CA LYS A 205 -17.10 5.33 -2.20
C LYS A 205 -18.51 5.92 -2.34
N LYS A 206 -19.55 5.09 -2.45
CA LYS A 206 -20.95 5.58 -2.47
C LYS A 206 -21.46 5.59 -1.04
N ASP A 207 -21.20 6.69 -0.32
CA ASP A 207 -22.11 7.37 0.64
C ASP A 207 -21.37 8.55 1.29
#